data_d50e88cfe6b14e4798c24e362774f06e
#
_entry.id   d50e88cfe6b14e4798c24e362774f06e
#
_cell.length_a   1.000
_cell.length_b   1.000
_cell.length_c   1.000
_cell.angle_alpha   90.00
_cell.angle_beta   90.00
_cell.angle_gamma   90.00
#
_symmetry.space_group_name_H-M   'P 1'
#
loop_
_entity.id
_entity.type
_entity.pdbx_description
1 polymer ?
#
loop_
_entity_poly.entity_id
_entity_poly.type
_entity_poly.pdbx_seq_one_letter_code
_entity_poly.pdbx_strand_id
1 'polypeptide(L)'
;KNKDITFNKDGSMSSSMLLKMTEEEAKNPEFVLKAHGFDVETWELASCRNTVRQVVSKVVNQIDQDGKLVNQYTDKGKPVYTTDVRTLYASYITVKPRKNINFEIVKSLYKELLNNDVRPIIKKKPINHSGLMLEIPIEDVHFGKLSLSEDVAEPYNYNLAKQRFDYVIDDIIDRVQGINIEKIVFPIGSDFFNIDNNSSQTTAGTSQHCDLSPQLIFKYGIQCLIENIIKLSQIAPVEVFCINGNHDFLSSYHAICALDCYFHNNENIIVNTSTHPRKYVEFGKVLLGFTHGDKEKKRIDGLMQIEAREAWGRTLYHEVHMGHLHSEQTREANGIIFRNLSSFTGTDLWHSVNGYVGAVKRCQSFLWDKDKGLKNIIITTIE
;
A
#
# COMPACT_ATOMS: atom_id res chain seq x y z
N LYS A 1 7.40 22.53 -21.36
CA LYS A 1 6.23 23.04 -20.63
C LYS A 1 6.62 22.98 -19.16
N ASN A 2 6.89 24.12 -18.54
CA ASN A 2 7.13 24.16 -17.09
C ASN A 2 5.76 23.98 -16.43
N LYS A 3 5.56 22.86 -15.77
CA LYS A 3 4.41 22.56 -14.93
C LYS A 3 4.91 22.54 -13.50
N ASP A 4 4.42 23.47 -12.70
CA ASP A 4 4.73 23.50 -11.26
C ASP A 4 3.54 22.89 -10.50
N ILE A 5 3.81 21.85 -9.70
CA ILE A 5 2.81 21.24 -8.82
C ILE A 5 3.31 21.40 -7.39
N THR A 6 2.45 21.89 -6.52
CA THR A 6 2.71 22.05 -5.09
C THR A 6 1.68 21.27 -4.30
N PHE A 7 2.13 20.48 -3.33
CA PHE A 7 1.28 19.76 -2.39
C PHE A 7 1.03 20.64 -1.16
N ASN A 8 -0.22 20.79 -0.79
CA ASN A 8 -0.63 21.57 0.37
C ASN A 8 -0.87 20.68 1.59
N LYS A 9 -0.70 21.24 2.80
CA LYS A 9 -0.86 20.47 4.06
C LYS A 9 -2.27 19.94 4.32
N ASP A 10 -3.27 20.47 3.62
CA ASP A 10 -4.69 20.06 3.72
C ASP A 10 -5.08 18.95 2.74
N GLY A 11 -4.10 18.36 2.05
CA GLY A 11 -4.32 17.31 1.04
C GLY A 11 -4.75 17.83 -0.34
N SER A 12 -4.86 19.16 -0.51
CA SER A 12 -5.07 19.76 -1.83
C SER A 12 -3.77 19.88 -2.60
N MET A 13 -3.86 20.00 -3.93
CA MET A 13 -2.73 20.26 -4.81
C MET A 13 -2.96 21.55 -5.57
N SER A 14 -1.91 22.35 -5.72
CA SER A 14 -1.92 23.52 -6.59
C SER A 14 -1.06 23.26 -7.82
N SER A 15 -1.55 23.65 -9.00
CA SER A 15 -0.79 23.53 -10.25
C SER A 15 -0.85 24.82 -11.04
N SER A 16 0.29 25.21 -11.63
CA SER A 16 0.37 26.35 -12.52
C SER A 16 1.03 25.99 -13.84
N MET A 17 0.49 26.50 -14.96
CA MET A 17 1.07 26.34 -16.28
C MET A 17 0.51 27.31 -17.31
N LEU A 18 1.22 27.46 -18.43
CA LEU A 18 0.74 28.19 -19.60
C LEU A 18 0.04 27.23 -20.55
N LEU A 19 -1.23 27.49 -20.84
CA LEU A 19 -2.07 26.67 -21.72
C LEU A 19 -2.50 27.46 -22.97
N LYS A 20 -2.51 26.77 -24.11
CA LYS A 20 -3.21 27.24 -25.30
C LYS A 20 -4.59 26.61 -25.26
N MET A 21 -5.61 27.43 -25.03
CA MET A 21 -7.01 27.02 -24.95
C MET A 21 -7.92 28.15 -25.42
N THR A 22 -9.14 27.82 -25.75
CA THR A 22 -10.20 28.77 -26.06
C THR A 22 -10.81 29.36 -24.78
N GLU A 23 -11.62 30.39 -24.92
CA GLU A 23 -12.34 30.96 -23.78
C GLU A 23 -13.38 29.99 -23.19
N GLU A 24 -14.00 29.18 -24.04
CA GLU A 24 -14.94 28.13 -23.60
C GLU A 24 -14.23 27.03 -22.83
N GLU A 25 -13.09 26.57 -23.34
CA GLU A 25 -12.24 25.58 -22.65
C GLU A 25 -11.71 26.10 -21.31
N ALA A 26 -11.37 27.39 -21.23
CA ALA A 26 -10.92 28.02 -19.99
C ALA A 26 -12.02 28.11 -18.89
N LYS A 27 -13.28 28.04 -19.30
CA LYS A 27 -14.45 28.02 -18.40
C LYS A 27 -14.92 26.60 -18.09
N ASN A 28 -14.40 25.58 -18.76
CA ASN A 28 -14.79 24.18 -18.53
C ASN A 28 -13.90 23.54 -17.47
N PRO A 29 -14.44 23.21 -16.26
CA PRO A 29 -13.68 22.64 -15.16
C PRO A 29 -13.00 21.30 -15.52
N GLU A 30 -13.67 20.43 -16.26
CA GLU A 30 -13.14 19.11 -16.63
C GLU A 30 -11.98 19.24 -17.63
N PHE A 31 -12.12 20.15 -18.60
CA PHE A 31 -11.03 20.44 -19.55
C PHE A 31 -9.81 20.96 -18.81
N VAL A 32 -10.01 21.93 -17.90
CA VAL A 32 -8.91 22.54 -17.12
C VAL A 32 -8.22 21.47 -16.24
N LEU A 33 -8.97 20.60 -15.56
CA LEU A 33 -8.41 19.49 -14.78
C LEU A 33 -7.54 18.59 -15.64
N LYS A 34 -8.08 18.10 -16.76
CA LYS A 34 -7.35 17.22 -17.71
C LYS A 34 -6.13 17.92 -18.30
N ALA A 35 -6.23 19.19 -18.64
CA ALA A 35 -5.11 19.97 -19.17
C ALA A 35 -3.96 20.13 -18.17
N HIS A 36 -4.27 20.19 -16.88
CA HIS A 36 -3.30 20.14 -15.77
C HIS A 36 -2.88 18.72 -15.38
N GLY A 37 -3.41 17.68 -16.06
CA GLY A 37 -3.04 16.27 -15.85
C GLY A 37 -3.64 15.65 -14.58
N PHE A 38 -4.79 16.17 -14.14
CA PHE A 38 -5.57 15.57 -13.05
C PHE A 38 -6.73 14.76 -13.63
N ASP A 39 -6.97 13.60 -13.05
CA ASP A 39 -8.10 12.76 -13.39
C ASP A 39 -9.39 13.32 -12.77
N VAL A 40 -10.43 13.47 -13.60
CA VAL A 40 -11.72 14.06 -13.21
C VAL A 40 -12.55 13.18 -12.27
N GLU A 41 -12.29 11.88 -12.25
CA GLU A 41 -12.97 10.95 -11.34
C GLU A 41 -12.41 11.03 -9.92
N THR A 42 -11.12 11.33 -9.82
CA THR A 42 -10.38 11.35 -8.55
C THR A 42 -10.32 12.74 -7.93
N TRP A 43 -10.28 13.79 -8.75
CA TRP A 43 -10.04 15.15 -8.32
C TRP A 43 -11.19 16.07 -8.67
N GLU A 44 -11.47 17.03 -7.81
CA GLU A 44 -12.39 18.14 -8.08
C GLU A 44 -11.66 19.47 -7.98
N LEU A 45 -12.11 20.42 -8.78
CA LEU A 45 -11.55 21.76 -8.82
C LEU A 45 -12.01 22.56 -7.58
N ALA A 46 -11.09 22.89 -6.69
CA ALA A 46 -11.36 23.72 -5.52
C ALA A 46 -11.32 25.20 -5.88
N SER A 47 -10.39 25.60 -6.75
CA SER A 47 -10.31 26.95 -7.31
C SER A 47 -9.63 26.93 -8.67
N CYS A 48 -9.99 27.89 -9.52
CA CYS A 48 -9.40 28.09 -10.83
C CYS A 48 -9.23 29.58 -11.12
N ARG A 49 -8.05 29.96 -11.60
CA ARG A 49 -7.76 31.30 -12.06
C ARG A 49 -7.05 31.22 -13.41
N ASN A 50 -7.75 31.63 -14.47
CA ASN A 50 -7.21 31.70 -15.82
C ASN A 50 -7.01 33.16 -16.21
N THR A 51 -5.77 33.56 -16.46
CA THR A 51 -5.43 34.92 -16.86
C THR A 51 -4.94 34.92 -18.29
N VAL A 52 -5.58 35.69 -19.16
CA VAL A 52 -5.19 35.81 -20.56
C VAL A 52 -3.84 36.52 -20.68
N ARG A 53 -2.94 35.93 -21.43
CA ARG A 53 -1.66 36.54 -21.82
C ARG A 53 -1.54 36.51 -23.34
N GLN A 54 -1.31 37.67 -23.93
CA GLN A 54 -0.94 37.78 -25.34
C GLN A 54 0.57 37.76 -25.44
N VAL A 55 1.09 36.76 -26.13
CA VAL A 55 2.51 36.69 -26.48
C VAL A 55 2.67 37.16 -27.93
N VAL A 56 3.32 38.27 -28.05
CA VAL A 56 3.63 38.86 -29.36
C VAL A 56 5.02 38.43 -29.77
N SER A 57 5.12 37.65 -30.80
CA SER A 57 6.41 37.25 -31.40
C SER A 57 6.59 37.86 -32.76
N LYS A 58 7.78 38.32 -33.03
CA LYS A 58 8.17 38.73 -34.40
C LYS A 58 8.53 37.47 -35.17
N VAL A 59 7.77 37.18 -36.21
CA VAL A 59 8.02 36.02 -37.07
C VAL A 59 8.42 36.55 -38.45
N VAL A 60 9.54 36.01 -38.93
CA VAL A 60 9.98 36.26 -40.29
C VAL A 60 9.32 35.21 -41.17
N ASN A 61 8.16 35.52 -41.73
CA ASN A 61 7.41 34.56 -42.56
C ASN A 61 6.85 35.22 -43.78
N GLN A 62 7.45 34.92 -44.95
CA GLN A 62 6.69 34.84 -46.21
C GLN A 62 6.88 33.44 -46.76
N ILE A 63 5.83 32.94 -47.39
CA ILE A 63 5.86 31.70 -48.15
C ILE A 63 5.99 32.16 -49.62
N ASP A 64 7.01 31.67 -50.32
CA ASP A 64 7.17 31.92 -51.79
C ASP A 64 6.13 31.12 -52.58
N GLN A 65 6.16 31.27 -53.90
CA GLN A 65 5.23 30.59 -54.80
C GLN A 65 5.36 29.06 -54.78
N ASP A 66 6.46 28.54 -54.23
CA ASP A 66 6.75 27.09 -54.08
C ASP A 66 6.49 26.57 -52.66
N GLY A 67 5.89 27.37 -51.76
CA GLY A 67 5.53 26.97 -50.38
C GLY A 67 6.70 27.01 -49.39
N LYS A 68 7.82 27.63 -49.73
CA LYS A 68 9.02 27.69 -48.89
C LYS A 68 9.06 28.99 -48.09
N LEU A 69 9.42 28.89 -46.80
CA LEU A 69 9.61 30.04 -45.93
C LEU A 69 10.79 30.90 -46.40
N VAL A 70 10.54 32.18 -46.74
CA VAL A 70 11.55 33.13 -47.21
C VAL A 70 11.57 34.38 -46.33
N ASN A 71 12.75 34.87 -46.03
CA ASN A 71 12.94 36.14 -45.31
C ASN A 71 12.83 37.30 -46.30
N GLN A 72 11.89 38.23 -46.02
CA GLN A 72 11.90 39.51 -46.69
C GLN A 72 12.86 40.50 -46.04
N TYR A 73 13.53 41.25 -46.86
CA TYR A 73 14.44 42.32 -46.44
C TYR A 73 13.98 43.66 -47.04
N THR A 74 14.12 44.71 -46.23
CA THR A 74 13.93 46.08 -46.74
C THR A 74 15.04 46.46 -47.73
N ASP A 75 14.84 47.51 -48.51
CA ASP A 75 15.87 48.04 -49.47
C ASP A 75 17.21 48.39 -48.77
N LYS A 76 17.22 48.47 -47.43
CA LYS A 76 18.43 48.68 -46.64
C LYS A 76 18.96 47.40 -45.98
N GLY A 77 18.53 46.22 -46.43
CA GLY A 77 19.01 44.90 -45.99
C GLY A 77 18.58 44.50 -44.57
N LYS A 78 17.54 45.13 -44.02
CA LYS A 78 17.00 44.74 -42.71
C LYS A 78 15.83 43.76 -42.89
N PRO A 79 15.73 42.66 -42.08
CA PRO A 79 14.64 41.72 -42.19
C PRO A 79 13.28 42.38 -41.83
N VAL A 80 12.26 42.07 -42.61
CA VAL A 80 10.87 42.48 -42.38
C VAL A 80 10.21 41.42 -41.51
N TYR A 81 9.64 41.83 -40.40
CA TYR A 81 8.94 40.94 -39.43
C TYR A 81 7.43 41.13 -39.53
N THR A 82 6.70 40.03 -39.53
CA THR A 82 5.27 40.03 -39.21
C THR A 82 5.07 39.76 -37.73
N THR A 83 4.02 40.32 -37.16
CA THR A 83 3.70 40.12 -35.78
C THR A 83 2.72 38.96 -35.65
N ASP A 84 3.14 37.88 -35.00
CA ASP A 84 2.25 36.76 -34.62
C ASP A 84 1.81 36.97 -33.16
N VAL A 85 0.52 37.11 -32.96
CA VAL A 85 -0.08 37.30 -31.60
C VAL A 85 -0.74 35.98 -31.22
N ARG A 86 -0.16 35.33 -30.22
CA ARG A 86 -0.71 34.11 -29.65
C ARG A 86 -1.37 34.40 -28.33
N THR A 87 -2.62 33.98 -28.19
CA THR A 87 -3.33 34.04 -26.93
C THR A 87 -3.02 32.78 -26.12
N LEU A 88 -2.45 32.94 -24.95
CA LEU A 88 -2.18 31.91 -23.99
C LEU A 88 -2.89 32.25 -22.67
N TYR A 89 -3.22 31.23 -21.90
CA TYR A 89 -3.76 31.40 -20.56
C TYR A 89 -2.72 30.97 -19.52
N ALA A 90 -2.37 31.89 -18.62
CA ALA A 90 -1.70 31.52 -17.39
C ALA A 90 -2.77 30.93 -16.46
N SER A 91 -2.76 29.61 -16.35
CA SER A 91 -3.75 28.86 -15.59
C SER A 91 -3.17 28.44 -14.24
N TYR A 92 -3.88 28.76 -13.19
CA TYR A 92 -3.58 28.37 -11.80
C TYR A 92 -4.80 27.65 -11.25
N ILE A 93 -4.61 26.44 -10.79
CA ILE A 93 -5.69 25.65 -10.19
C ILE A 93 -5.27 25.13 -8.81
N THR A 94 -6.25 24.99 -7.94
CA THR A 94 -6.15 24.18 -6.74
C THR A 94 -7.19 23.07 -6.85
N VAL A 95 -6.76 21.85 -6.67
CA VAL A 95 -7.60 20.66 -6.70
C VAL A 95 -7.61 20.00 -5.34
N LYS A 96 -8.73 19.37 -5.01
CA LYS A 96 -8.86 18.55 -3.79
C LYS A 96 -9.41 17.19 -4.18
N PRO A 97 -9.10 16.14 -3.40
CA PRO A 97 -9.70 14.83 -3.61
C PRO A 97 -11.23 14.95 -3.48
N ARG A 98 -11.98 14.24 -4.31
CA ARG A 98 -13.43 14.14 -4.14
C ARG A 98 -13.74 13.53 -2.77
N LYS A 99 -14.55 14.21 -1.96
CA LYS A 99 -14.87 13.77 -0.61
C LYS A 99 -15.54 12.39 -0.64
N ASN A 100 -15.13 11.51 0.29
CA ASN A 100 -15.73 10.20 0.62
C ASN A 100 -15.37 9.00 -0.28
N ILE A 101 -14.25 9.01 -0.95
CA ILE A 101 -13.84 7.85 -1.73
C ILE A 101 -13.67 6.61 -0.83
N ASN A 102 -13.05 6.72 0.34
CA ASN A 102 -12.84 5.56 1.22
C ASN A 102 -14.15 4.94 1.72
N PHE A 103 -15.14 5.75 2.11
CA PHE A 103 -16.43 5.25 2.58
C PHE A 103 -17.29 4.66 1.44
N GLU A 104 -17.33 5.29 0.28
CA GLU A 104 -18.09 4.77 -0.88
C GLU A 104 -17.41 3.54 -1.50
N ILE A 105 -16.08 3.40 -1.40
CA ILE A 105 -15.37 2.18 -1.82
C ILE A 105 -15.67 1.04 -0.86
N VAL A 106 -15.56 1.26 0.44
CA VAL A 106 -15.96 0.27 1.44
C VAL A 106 -17.40 -0.12 1.21
N LYS A 107 -18.29 0.83 0.92
CA LYS A 107 -19.70 0.59 0.64
C LYS A 107 -19.95 -0.11 -0.70
N SER A 108 -19.19 0.18 -1.76
CA SER A 108 -19.29 -0.52 -3.04
C SER A 108 -18.72 -1.93 -2.97
N LEU A 109 -17.57 -2.12 -2.30
CA LEU A 109 -17.05 -3.44 -1.93
C LEU A 109 -18.06 -4.22 -1.09
N TYR A 110 -18.64 -3.58 -0.10
CA TYR A 110 -19.67 -4.17 0.74
C TYR A 110 -20.89 -4.61 -0.09
N LYS A 111 -21.36 -3.77 -1.03
CA LYS A 111 -22.45 -4.15 -1.97
C LYS A 111 -22.03 -5.29 -2.91
N GLU A 112 -20.83 -5.27 -3.44
CA GLU A 112 -20.32 -6.31 -4.34
C GLU A 112 -20.11 -7.63 -3.59
N LEU A 113 -19.63 -7.57 -2.35
CA LEU A 113 -19.51 -8.71 -1.46
C LEU A 113 -20.87 -9.27 -1.01
N LEU A 114 -21.88 -8.40 -0.77
CA LEU A 114 -23.24 -8.81 -0.42
C LEU A 114 -24.02 -9.38 -1.62
N ASN A 115 -23.75 -8.92 -2.83
CA ASN A 115 -24.41 -9.39 -4.06
C ASN A 115 -23.83 -10.69 -4.62
N ASN A 116 -22.62 -11.06 -4.21
CA ASN A 116 -22.06 -12.38 -4.51
C ASN A 116 -22.58 -13.38 -3.48
N ASP A 117 -23.75 -13.94 -3.73
CA ASP A 117 -24.42 -14.97 -2.91
C ASP A 117 -23.67 -16.31 -2.80
N VAL A 118 -22.42 -16.36 -3.25
CA VAL A 118 -21.55 -17.53 -3.16
C VAL A 118 -20.42 -17.26 -2.19
N ARG A 119 -20.75 -16.98 -0.93
CA ARG A 119 -19.76 -17.12 0.14
C ARG A 119 -19.45 -18.61 0.28
N PRO A 120 -18.18 -19.02 0.15
CA PRO A 120 -17.85 -20.42 0.32
C PRO A 120 -18.30 -20.85 1.74
N ILE A 121 -19.19 -21.84 1.79
CA ILE A 121 -19.55 -22.49 3.07
C ILE A 121 -18.31 -23.30 3.48
N ILE A 122 -17.48 -22.69 4.31
CA ILE A 122 -16.32 -23.39 4.87
C ILE A 122 -16.84 -24.27 6.00
N LYS A 123 -16.81 -25.59 5.77
CA LYS A 123 -17.24 -26.56 6.79
C LYS A 123 -16.30 -26.48 8.00
N LYS A 124 -16.90 -26.40 9.20
CA LYS A 124 -16.13 -26.46 10.45
C LYS A 124 -15.27 -27.71 10.47
N LYS A 125 -13.97 -27.51 10.63
CA LYS A 125 -13.05 -28.63 10.88
C LYS A 125 -13.04 -28.98 12.36
N PRO A 126 -13.02 -30.26 12.72
CA PRO A 126 -12.82 -30.65 14.11
C PRO A 126 -11.45 -30.16 14.57
N ILE A 127 -11.44 -29.43 15.67
CA ILE A 127 -10.21 -28.94 16.30
C ILE A 127 -9.51 -30.13 16.95
N ASN A 128 -8.31 -30.44 16.51
CA ASN A 128 -7.47 -31.43 17.19
C ASN A 128 -6.53 -30.71 18.17
N HIS A 129 -6.91 -30.69 19.43
CA HIS A 129 -6.19 -29.99 20.51
C HIS A 129 -4.77 -30.51 20.82
N SER A 130 -4.25 -31.46 20.05
CA SER A 130 -2.88 -31.94 20.14
C SER A 130 -1.97 -31.47 19.00
N GLY A 131 -2.46 -30.51 18.20
CA GLY A 131 -1.74 -29.97 17.04
C GLY A 131 -0.74 -28.88 17.40
N LEU A 132 -0.08 -28.40 16.34
CA LEU A 132 0.80 -27.22 16.39
C LEU A 132 0.01 -25.98 16.02
N MET A 133 0.45 -24.82 16.48
CA MET A 133 0.01 -23.54 15.93
C MET A 133 0.95 -23.16 14.78
N LEU A 134 0.35 -22.81 13.65
CA LEU A 134 1.07 -22.24 12.50
C LEU A 134 0.86 -20.72 12.51
N GLU A 135 1.95 -19.99 12.60
CA GLU A 135 1.98 -18.54 12.49
C GLU A 135 2.51 -18.14 11.11
N ILE A 136 1.83 -17.21 10.44
CA ILE A 136 2.17 -16.74 9.09
C ILE A 136 2.20 -15.20 9.09
N PRO A 137 3.27 -14.58 9.58
CA PRO A 137 3.43 -13.13 9.62
C PRO A 137 4.08 -12.65 8.31
N ILE A 138 3.27 -12.22 7.34
CA ILE A 138 3.74 -11.63 6.09
C ILE A 138 3.78 -10.11 6.25
N GLU A 139 4.97 -9.59 6.52
CA GLU A 139 5.22 -8.19 6.84
C GLU A 139 5.67 -7.39 5.60
N ASP A 140 5.39 -6.08 5.60
CA ASP A 140 5.93 -5.11 4.62
C ASP A 140 5.68 -5.51 3.16
N VAL A 141 4.44 -5.87 2.83
CA VAL A 141 4.06 -6.26 1.46
C VAL A 141 4.08 -5.06 0.51
N HIS A 142 3.71 -3.88 1.00
CA HIS A 142 3.56 -2.65 0.23
C HIS A 142 2.74 -2.85 -1.04
N PHE A 143 1.55 -3.43 -0.90
CA PHE A 143 0.63 -3.70 -2.01
C PHE A 143 0.27 -2.39 -2.72
N GLY A 144 0.48 -2.36 -4.05
CA GLY A 144 0.29 -1.17 -4.87
C GLY A 144 1.53 -0.25 -4.99
N LYS A 145 2.68 -0.63 -4.42
CA LYS A 145 3.96 0.06 -4.64
C LYS A 145 4.41 -0.11 -6.09
N LEU A 146 4.92 0.98 -6.68
CA LEU A 146 5.55 0.96 -7.99
C LEU A 146 7.06 1.20 -7.87
N SER A 147 7.84 0.28 -8.43
CA SER A 147 9.28 0.44 -8.67
C SER A 147 9.58 0.02 -10.10
N LEU A 148 10.22 0.90 -10.86
CA LEU A 148 10.52 0.69 -12.28
C LEU A 148 11.92 0.08 -12.46
N SER A 149 12.09 -0.73 -13.51
CA SER A 149 13.39 -1.33 -13.86
C SER A 149 14.46 -0.32 -14.24
N GLU A 150 14.05 0.86 -14.67
CA GLU A 150 14.93 1.97 -15.00
C GLU A 150 15.53 2.64 -13.76
N ASP A 151 14.84 2.56 -12.62
CA ASP A 151 15.24 3.20 -11.35
C ASP A 151 15.95 2.24 -10.40
N VAL A 152 15.60 0.95 -10.45
CA VAL A 152 16.06 -0.06 -9.49
C VAL A 152 16.26 -1.42 -10.15
N ALA A 153 17.12 -2.25 -9.57
CA ALA A 153 17.38 -3.60 -10.07
C ALA A 153 16.19 -4.57 -9.88
N GLU A 154 15.28 -4.26 -8.96
CA GLU A 154 14.17 -5.12 -8.59
C GLU A 154 12.83 -4.39 -8.80
N PRO A 155 12.25 -4.42 -10.01
CA PRO A 155 10.96 -3.80 -10.27
C PRO A 155 9.86 -4.43 -9.41
N TYR A 156 8.87 -3.61 -9.03
CA TYR A 156 7.77 -4.06 -8.18
C TYR A 156 6.47 -3.37 -8.57
N ASN A 157 5.37 -4.10 -8.52
CA ASN A 157 4.02 -3.60 -8.78
C ASN A 157 2.99 -4.48 -8.06
N TYR A 158 1.70 -4.10 -8.11
CA TYR A 158 0.63 -4.83 -7.40
C TYR A 158 0.46 -6.28 -7.87
N ASN A 159 0.66 -6.56 -9.16
CA ASN A 159 0.56 -7.93 -9.68
C ASN A 159 1.67 -8.81 -9.09
N LEU A 160 2.89 -8.30 -9.05
CA LEU A 160 4.02 -9.02 -8.46
C LEU A 160 3.84 -9.18 -6.95
N ALA A 161 3.31 -8.15 -6.26
CA ALA A 161 2.96 -8.24 -4.85
C ALA A 161 1.96 -9.38 -4.59
N LYS A 162 0.88 -9.45 -5.39
CA LYS A 162 -0.12 -10.53 -5.29
C LYS A 162 0.48 -11.89 -5.61
N GLN A 163 1.25 -12.02 -6.70
CA GLN A 163 1.89 -13.28 -7.08
C GLN A 163 2.81 -13.82 -5.98
N ARG A 164 3.64 -12.96 -5.40
CA ARG A 164 4.54 -13.33 -4.31
C ARG A 164 3.78 -13.71 -3.05
N PHE A 165 2.73 -12.96 -2.72
CA PHE A 165 1.87 -13.27 -1.57
C PHE A 165 1.19 -14.63 -1.74
N ASP A 166 0.57 -14.89 -2.89
CA ASP A 166 -0.06 -16.17 -3.21
C ASP A 166 0.95 -17.33 -3.17
N TYR A 167 2.14 -17.11 -3.75
CA TYR A 167 3.22 -18.11 -3.75
C TYR A 167 3.68 -18.45 -2.33
N VAL A 168 3.85 -17.46 -1.45
CA VAL A 168 4.23 -17.70 -0.05
C VAL A 168 3.18 -18.56 0.65
N ILE A 169 1.90 -18.23 0.49
CA ILE A 169 0.81 -19.01 1.10
C ILE A 169 0.77 -20.44 0.55
N ASP A 170 0.88 -20.59 -0.76
CA ASP A 170 0.82 -21.92 -1.42
C ASP A 170 2.03 -22.80 -1.01
N ASP A 171 3.26 -22.23 -0.95
CA ASP A 171 4.46 -22.94 -0.46
C ASP A 171 4.32 -23.38 1.01
N ILE A 172 3.76 -22.51 1.86
CA ILE A 172 3.52 -22.85 3.27
C ILE A 172 2.50 -24.00 3.37
N ILE A 173 1.40 -23.92 2.62
CA ILE A 173 0.36 -24.96 2.57
C ILE A 173 0.98 -26.30 2.19
N ASP A 174 1.82 -26.33 1.16
CA ASP A 174 2.48 -27.55 0.70
C ASP A 174 3.44 -28.11 1.76
N ARG A 175 4.21 -27.26 2.43
CA ARG A 175 5.18 -27.70 3.46
C ARG A 175 4.55 -28.18 4.76
N VAL A 176 3.31 -27.77 5.06
CA VAL A 176 2.61 -28.24 6.26
C VAL A 176 1.70 -29.43 5.98
N GLN A 177 1.69 -29.99 4.77
CA GLN A 177 0.94 -31.19 4.46
C GLN A 177 1.36 -32.35 5.39
N GLY A 178 0.38 -33.03 5.97
CA GLY A 178 0.61 -34.12 6.91
C GLY A 178 0.99 -33.68 8.34
N ILE A 179 1.19 -32.39 8.56
CA ILE A 179 1.38 -31.82 9.91
C ILE A 179 0.01 -31.57 10.53
N ASN A 180 -0.18 -32.01 11.78
CA ASN A 180 -1.40 -31.70 12.51
C ASN A 180 -1.35 -30.26 13.00
N ILE A 181 -2.09 -29.37 12.32
CA ILE A 181 -2.25 -27.95 12.70
C ILE A 181 -3.53 -27.78 13.50
N GLU A 182 -3.41 -27.31 14.72
CA GLU A 182 -4.55 -27.02 15.62
C GLU A 182 -5.18 -25.66 15.31
N LYS A 183 -4.34 -24.66 14.99
CA LYS A 183 -4.72 -23.28 14.79
C LYS A 183 -3.73 -22.58 13.85
N ILE A 184 -4.23 -21.67 13.04
CA ILE A 184 -3.40 -20.73 12.25
C ILE A 184 -3.57 -19.35 12.85
N VAL A 185 -2.46 -18.64 13.03
CA VAL A 185 -2.40 -17.21 13.39
C VAL A 185 -1.88 -16.45 12.20
N PHE A 186 -2.70 -15.53 11.70
CA PHE A 186 -2.43 -14.78 10.48
C PHE A 186 -2.57 -13.27 10.74
N PRO A 187 -1.53 -12.62 11.25
CA PRO A 187 -1.47 -11.17 11.33
C PRO A 187 -1.48 -10.56 9.92
N ILE A 188 -2.24 -9.50 9.72
CA ILE A 188 -2.31 -8.71 8.51
C ILE A 188 -1.97 -7.25 8.81
N GLY A 189 -1.76 -6.43 7.78
CA GLY A 189 -1.30 -5.06 7.94
C GLY A 189 0.22 -5.01 8.03
N SER A 190 0.74 -4.23 8.96
CA SER A 190 2.19 -4.03 9.09
C SER A 190 2.83 -3.64 7.75
N ASP A 191 2.30 -2.54 7.18
CA ASP A 191 2.63 -2.06 5.84
C ASP A 191 2.24 -3.05 4.72
N PHE A 192 1.06 -3.69 4.87
CA PHE A 192 0.48 -4.46 3.78
C PHE A 192 0.13 -3.55 2.59
N PHE A 193 -0.50 -2.39 2.84
CA PHE A 193 -0.75 -1.38 1.81
C PHE A 193 0.40 -0.36 1.75
N ASN A 194 0.74 0.07 0.53
CA ASN A 194 1.80 1.06 0.34
C ASN A 194 1.41 2.48 0.76
N ILE A 195 0.11 2.75 0.93
CA ILE A 195 -0.46 4.08 1.15
C ILE A 195 -1.67 4.03 2.08
N ASP A 196 -1.95 5.18 2.71
CA ASP A 196 -3.02 5.34 3.70
C ASP A 196 -4.11 6.35 3.30
N ASN A 197 -3.95 7.03 2.17
CA ASN A 197 -4.89 8.07 1.75
C ASN A 197 -4.98 8.23 0.22
N ASN A 198 -5.95 9.06 -0.21
CA ASN A 198 -6.21 9.33 -1.63
C ASN A 198 -5.12 10.16 -2.33
N SER A 199 -4.19 10.71 -1.59
CA SER A 199 -3.06 11.46 -2.15
C SER A 199 -1.84 10.58 -2.39
N SER A 200 -2.01 9.25 -2.32
CA SER A 200 -0.92 8.27 -2.42
C SER A 200 0.21 8.54 -1.43
N GLN A 201 -0.15 8.72 -0.17
CA GLN A 201 0.79 9.03 0.91
C GLN A 201 0.70 7.99 2.02
N THR A 202 1.79 7.85 2.77
CA THR A 202 1.82 7.11 4.03
C THR A 202 0.97 7.81 5.08
N THR A 203 0.75 7.20 6.23
CA THR A 203 0.04 7.80 7.38
C THR A 203 0.63 9.16 7.79
N ALA A 204 1.94 9.31 7.71
CA ALA A 204 2.64 10.57 8.04
C ALA A 204 2.64 11.61 6.91
N GLY A 205 2.07 11.30 5.74
CA GLY A 205 1.98 12.20 4.60
C GLY A 205 3.17 12.12 3.64
N THR A 206 4.02 11.10 3.72
CA THR A 206 5.10 10.87 2.76
C THR A 206 4.53 10.32 1.46
N SER A 207 4.76 11.01 0.34
CA SER A 207 4.29 10.59 -0.98
C SER A 207 4.94 9.29 -1.43
N GLN A 208 4.13 8.41 -2.02
CA GLN A 208 4.54 7.09 -2.49
C GLN A 208 4.23 6.94 -3.99
N HIS A 209 5.10 6.22 -4.70
CA HIS A 209 4.83 5.84 -6.08
C HIS A 209 3.93 4.59 -6.08
N CYS A 210 2.82 4.68 -6.81
CA CYS A 210 1.84 3.61 -6.93
C CYS A 210 1.51 3.34 -8.40
N ASP A 211 1.26 2.08 -8.71
CA ASP A 211 0.87 1.63 -10.06
C ASP A 211 -0.64 1.65 -10.31
N LEU A 212 -1.42 1.78 -9.24
CA LEU A 212 -2.88 1.84 -9.28
C LEU A 212 -3.41 3.04 -8.49
N SER A 213 -4.66 3.40 -8.72
CA SER A 213 -5.36 4.33 -7.84
C SER A 213 -5.52 3.75 -6.42
N PRO A 214 -5.55 4.59 -5.37
CA PRO A 214 -5.73 4.13 -3.99
C PRO A 214 -6.92 3.19 -3.79
N GLN A 215 -7.99 3.41 -4.55
CA GLN A 215 -9.20 2.60 -4.52
C GLN A 215 -8.97 1.18 -5.03
N LEU A 216 -8.26 1.05 -6.14
CA LEU A 216 -7.95 -0.25 -6.73
C LEU A 216 -6.91 -1.00 -5.88
N ILE A 217 -5.94 -0.29 -5.30
CA ILE A 217 -5.00 -0.88 -4.34
C ILE A 217 -5.77 -1.52 -3.18
N PHE A 218 -6.69 -0.78 -2.56
CA PHE A 218 -7.49 -1.29 -1.46
C PHE A 218 -8.37 -2.47 -1.90
N LYS A 219 -9.10 -2.33 -3.03
CA LYS A 219 -9.97 -3.38 -3.56
C LYS A 219 -9.22 -4.69 -3.79
N TYR A 220 -8.14 -4.63 -4.54
CA TYR A 220 -7.37 -5.84 -4.90
C TYR A 220 -6.59 -6.41 -3.71
N GLY A 221 -6.14 -5.55 -2.79
CA GLY A 221 -5.52 -6.01 -1.54
C GLY A 221 -6.50 -6.80 -0.67
N ILE A 222 -7.73 -6.30 -0.50
CA ILE A 222 -8.79 -7.04 0.23
C ILE A 222 -9.12 -8.37 -0.45
N GLN A 223 -9.24 -8.38 -1.79
CA GLN A 223 -9.47 -9.62 -2.53
C GLN A 223 -8.35 -10.63 -2.32
N CYS A 224 -7.10 -10.19 -2.38
CA CYS A 224 -5.93 -11.02 -2.11
C CYS A 224 -5.97 -11.63 -0.70
N LEU A 225 -6.28 -10.82 0.32
CA LEU A 225 -6.41 -11.31 1.70
C LEU A 225 -7.55 -12.33 1.85
N ILE A 226 -8.73 -12.06 1.29
CA ILE A 226 -9.89 -12.97 1.35
C ILE A 226 -9.55 -14.33 0.72
N GLU A 227 -8.99 -14.32 -0.50
CA GLU A 227 -8.63 -15.54 -1.24
C GLU A 227 -7.67 -16.42 -0.42
N ASN A 228 -6.65 -15.81 0.19
CA ASN A 228 -5.64 -16.54 0.94
C ASN A 228 -6.13 -16.99 2.34
N ILE A 229 -6.94 -16.20 3.02
CA ILE A 229 -7.59 -16.64 4.28
C ILE A 229 -8.49 -17.84 4.04
N ILE A 230 -9.23 -17.86 2.92
CA ILE A 230 -10.06 -19.02 2.53
C ILE A 230 -9.17 -20.25 2.32
N LYS A 231 -8.05 -20.16 1.60
CA LYS A 231 -7.09 -21.25 1.42
C LYS A 231 -6.60 -21.80 2.77
N LEU A 232 -6.14 -20.91 3.66
CA LEU A 232 -5.63 -21.28 4.98
C LEU A 232 -6.71 -21.97 5.84
N SER A 233 -7.94 -21.50 5.79
CA SER A 233 -9.06 -22.07 6.54
C SER A 233 -9.42 -23.51 6.14
N GLN A 234 -8.89 -23.98 4.99
CA GLN A 234 -9.00 -25.39 4.60
C GLN A 234 -8.04 -26.31 5.39
N ILE A 235 -7.03 -25.75 6.06
CA ILE A 235 -6.06 -26.51 6.84
C ILE A 235 -6.52 -26.59 8.31
N ALA A 236 -6.75 -25.46 8.95
CA ALA A 236 -7.15 -25.35 10.34
C ALA A 236 -7.92 -24.04 10.57
N PRO A 237 -8.57 -23.86 11.75
CA PRO A 237 -9.14 -22.57 12.12
C PRO A 237 -8.12 -21.45 12.09
N VAL A 238 -8.50 -20.29 11.50
CA VAL A 238 -7.64 -19.13 11.30
C VAL A 238 -8.06 -17.98 12.22
N GLU A 239 -7.13 -17.48 13.00
CA GLU A 239 -7.29 -16.21 13.71
C GLU A 239 -6.56 -15.12 12.93
N VAL A 240 -7.31 -14.08 12.51
CA VAL A 240 -6.82 -12.92 11.76
C VAL A 240 -6.93 -11.69 12.64
N PHE A 241 -5.88 -10.87 12.69
CA PHE A 241 -5.89 -9.57 13.36
C PHE A 241 -4.99 -8.59 12.61
N CYS A 242 -5.20 -7.29 12.85
CA CYS A 242 -4.46 -6.24 12.19
C CYS A 242 -3.32 -5.73 13.06
N ILE A 243 -2.15 -5.53 12.46
CA ILE A 243 -1.03 -4.75 12.97
C ILE A 243 -0.93 -3.49 12.10
N ASN A 244 -1.03 -2.33 12.71
CA ASN A 244 -0.98 -1.06 11.98
C ASN A 244 0.48 -0.69 11.66
N GLY A 245 0.78 -0.47 10.39
CA GLY A 245 2.08 0.02 9.93
C GLY A 245 2.16 1.54 9.87
N ASN A 246 3.31 2.05 9.44
CA ASN A 246 3.48 3.48 9.21
C ASN A 246 3.04 3.94 7.82
N HIS A 247 2.87 3.01 6.87
CA HIS A 247 2.31 3.29 5.54
C HIS A 247 0.80 3.19 5.49
N ASP A 248 0.16 2.38 6.34
CA ASP A 248 -1.21 1.92 6.16
C ASP A 248 -2.05 1.87 7.46
N PHE A 249 -1.77 2.74 8.41
CA PHE A 249 -2.40 2.72 9.74
C PHE A 249 -3.93 2.63 9.67
N LEU A 250 -4.55 3.48 8.88
CA LEU A 250 -6.01 3.52 8.73
C LEU A 250 -6.51 2.49 7.72
N SER A 251 -5.80 2.32 6.61
CA SER A 251 -6.15 1.37 5.55
C SER A 251 -6.16 -0.07 6.04
N SER A 252 -5.18 -0.46 6.85
CA SER A 252 -5.13 -1.78 7.48
C SER A 252 -6.27 -1.99 8.49
N TYR A 253 -6.66 -0.95 9.24
CA TYR A 253 -7.82 -1.05 10.11
C TYR A 253 -9.13 -1.19 9.34
N HIS A 254 -9.30 -0.47 8.24
CA HIS A 254 -10.45 -0.66 7.34
C HIS A 254 -10.48 -2.06 6.73
N ALA A 255 -9.29 -2.61 6.41
CA ALA A 255 -9.18 -3.96 5.87
C ALA A 255 -9.66 -5.01 6.86
N ILE A 256 -9.23 -4.95 8.13
CA ILE A 256 -9.69 -5.93 9.14
C ILE A 256 -11.20 -5.83 9.37
N CYS A 257 -11.78 -4.61 9.37
CA CYS A 257 -13.22 -4.44 9.49
C CYS A 257 -13.97 -5.03 8.28
N ALA A 258 -13.43 -4.87 7.05
CA ALA A 258 -14.01 -5.48 5.85
C ALA A 258 -13.96 -7.01 5.90
N LEU A 259 -12.85 -7.57 6.39
CA LEU A 259 -12.70 -9.02 6.59
C LEU A 259 -13.65 -9.55 7.66
N ASP A 260 -13.84 -8.83 8.77
CA ASP A 260 -14.82 -9.19 9.79
C ASP A 260 -16.24 -9.24 9.22
N CYS A 261 -16.63 -8.22 8.45
CA CYS A 261 -17.92 -8.23 7.75
C CYS A 261 -18.04 -9.39 6.75
N TYR A 262 -16.96 -9.73 6.05
CA TYR A 262 -16.99 -10.83 5.07
C TYR A 262 -17.10 -12.20 5.74
N PHE A 263 -16.37 -12.41 6.83
CA PHE A 263 -16.26 -13.70 7.51
C PHE A 263 -17.14 -13.86 8.75
N HIS A 264 -18.00 -12.89 9.10
CA HIS A 264 -18.74 -12.84 10.35
C HIS A 264 -19.57 -14.10 10.70
N ASN A 265 -19.98 -14.89 9.70
CA ASN A 265 -20.72 -16.13 9.87
C ASN A 265 -19.84 -17.39 9.69
N ASN A 266 -18.51 -17.24 9.67
CA ASN A 266 -17.62 -18.35 9.42
C ASN A 266 -16.99 -18.85 10.71
N GLU A 267 -17.36 -20.05 11.15
CA GLU A 267 -16.86 -20.62 12.42
C GLU A 267 -15.38 -21.03 12.40
N ASN A 268 -14.77 -21.13 11.20
CA ASN A 268 -13.34 -21.47 11.04
C ASN A 268 -12.45 -20.23 10.97
N ILE A 269 -13.01 -19.02 10.89
CA ILE A 269 -12.25 -17.79 10.75
C ILE A 269 -12.69 -16.82 11.84
N ILE A 270 -11.77 -16.47 12.69
CA ILE A 270 -11.97 -15.49 13.77
C ILE A 270 -11.23 -14.22 13.38
N VAL A 271 -11.97 -13.12 13.20
CA VAL A 271 -11.40 -11.83 12.90
C VAL A 271 -11.42 -10.95 14.13
N ASN A 272 -10.24 -10.54 14.60
CA ASN A 272 -10.09 -9.69 15.77
C ASN A 272 -9.87 -8.23 15.33
N THR A 273 -10.89 -7.40 15.51
CA THR A 273 -10.91 -5.97 15.12
C THR A 273 -10.42 -5.03 16.23
N SER A 274 -9.75 -5.54 17.24
CA SER A 274 -9.19 -4.73 18.33
C SER A 274 -8.29 -3.61 17.78
N THR A 275 -8.44 -2.41 18.33
CA THR A 275 -7.63 -1.23 17.98
C THR A 275 -6.32 -1.12 18.76
N HIS A 276 -6.02 -2.07 19.65
CA HIS A 276 -4.75 -2.08 20.38
C HIS A 276 -3.57 -2.13 19.38
N PRO A 277 -2.57 -1.28 19.55
CA PRO A 277 -1.45 -1.18 18.58
C PRO A 277 -0.57 -2.43 18.55
N ARG A 278 -0.55 -3.17 19.62
CA ARG A 278 0.16 -4.45 19.74
C ARG A 278 -0.83 -5.56 20.01
N LYS A 279 -0.58 -6.73 19.44
CA LYS A 279 -1.41 -7.92 19.66
C LYS A 279 -0.60 -8.98 20.37
N TYR A 280 -1.26 -9.74 21.22
CA TYR A 280 -0.65 -10.84 21.95
C TYR A 280 -1.49 -12.11 21.74
N VAL A 281 -0.81 -13.20 21.43
CA VAL A 281 -1.44 -14.51 21.21
C VAL A 281 -0.82 -15.50 22.16
N GLU A 282 -1.66 -16.13 22.96
CA GLU A 282 -1.27 -17.20 23.87
C GLU A 282 -1.60 -18.56 23.26
N PHE A 283 -0.63 -19.50 23.33
CA PHE A 283 -0.82 -20.87 22.90
C PHE A 283 -0.09 -21.82 23.86
N GLY A 284 -0.82 -22.35 24.84
CA GLY A 284 -0.23 -23.15 25.92
C GLY A 284 0.80 -22.37 26.73
N LYS A 285 2.07 -22.76 26.66
CA LYS A 285 3.20 -22.07 27.32
C LYS A 285 3.90 -21.03 26.43
N VAL A 286 3.34 -20.75 25.26
CA VAL A 286 3.89 -19.78 24.29
C VAL A 286 3.08 -18.47 24.38
N LEU A 287 3.76 -17.34 24.40
CA LEU A 287 3.17 -16.00 24.26
C LEU A 287 3.90 -15.27 23.13
N LEU A 288 3.16 -14.95 22.10
CA LEU A 288 3.65 -14.17 20.95
C LEU A 288 3.13 -12.76 21.03
N GLY A 289 3.99 -11.80 20.73
CA GLY A 289 3.64 -10.40 20.56
C GLY A 289 3.86 -9.96 19.10
N PHE A 290 3.01 -9.07 18.62
CA PHE A 290 3.05 -8.56 17.26
C PHE A 290 2.96 -7.04 17.27
N THR A 291 3.84 -6.39 16.56
CA THR A 291 3.85 -4.94 16.31
C THR A 291 4.61 -4.64 15.04
N HIS A 292 4.38 -3.48 14.42
CA HIS A 292 5.15 -3.10 13.23
C HIS A 292 6.62 -2.79 13.56
N GLY A 293 6.91 -2.15 14.70
CA GLY A 293 8.28 -1.92 15.17
C GLY A 293 8.83 -0.52 14.91
N ASP A 294 8.08 0.38 14.27
CA ASP A 294 8.50 1.76 13.95
C ASP A 294 8.49 2.71 15.17
N LYS A 295 7.64 2.48 16.17
CA LYS A 295 7.37 3.45 17.25
C LYS A 295 7.97 3.09 18.60
N GLU A 296 8.05 1.82 18.94
CA GLU A 296 8.40 1.34 20.28
C GLU A 296 9.86 1.59 20.63
N LYS A 297 10.76 1.43 19.65
CA LYS A 297 12.21 1.54 19.85
C LYS A 297 12.67 0.69 21.04
N LYS A 298 13.51 1.21 21.93
CA LYS A 298 13.96 0.48 23.12
C LYS A 298 12.88 0.15 24.17
N ARG A 299 11.71 0.78 24.08
CA ARG A 299 10.62 0.47 25.03
C ARG A 299 10.00 -0.90 24.80
N ILE A 300 10.17 -1.48 23.60
CA ILE A 300 9.62 -2.81 23.28
C ILE A 300 10.07 -3.89 24.27
N ASP A 301 11.27 -3.75 24.85
CA ASP A 301 11.88 -4.74 25.72
C ASP A 301 11.09 -5.02 27.01
N GLY A 302 10.15 -4.16 27.38
CA GLY A 302 9.33 -4.32 28.59
C GLY A 302 7.82 -4.32 28.36
N LEU A 303 7.36 -4.12 27.12
CA LEU A 303 5.93 -3.92 26.85
C LEU A 303 5.10 -5.20 27.05
N MET A 304 5.61 -6.34 26.61
CA MET A 304 4.88 -7.63 26.72
C MET A 304 4.56 -7.98 28.19
N GLN A 305 5.51 -7.80 29.10
CA GLN A 305 5.33 -8.07 30.53
C GLN A 305 4.26 -7.17 31.17
N ILE A 306 4.12 -5.95 30.64
CA ILE A 306 3.17 -4.95 31.16
C ILE A 306 1.78 -5.14 30.56
N GLU A 307 1.70 -5.24 29.24
CA GLU A 307 0.43 -5.27 28.49
C GLU A 307 -0.24 -6.65 28.53
N ALA A 308 0.55 -7.72 28.49
CA ALA A 308 0.08 -9.11 28.55
C ALA A 308 0.41 -9.79 29.90
N ARG A 309 0.38 -9.04 31.00
CA ARG A 309 0.83 -9.47 32.32
C ARG A 309 0.31 -10.85 32.74
N GLU A 310 -0.97 -11.10 32.54
CA GLU A 310 -1.60 -12.36 32.97
C GLU A 310 -1.10 -13.54 32.12
N ALA A 311 -1.01 -13.37 30.81
CA ALA A 311 -0.47 -14.36 29.90
C ALA A 311 1.01 -14.59 30.15
N TRP A 312 1.78 -13.52 30.38
CA TRP A 312 3.19 -13.60 30.77
C TRP A 312 3.44 -14.47 31.97
N GLY A 313 2.62 -14.32 33.03
CA GLY A 313 2.78 -15.06 34.29
C GLY A 313 2.53 -16.56 34.18
N ARG A 314 1.88 -17.05 33.10
CA ARG A 314 1.57 -18.48 32.91
C ARG A 314 2.24 -19.12 31.71
N THR A 315 3.03 -18.34 30.96
CA THR A 315 3.77 -18.80 29.77
C THR A 315 5.28 -18.84 30.03
N LEU A 316 6.02 -19.54 29.18
CA LEU A 316 7.47 -19.75 29.34
C LEU A 316 8.26 -19.32 28.12
N TYR A 317 7.66 -19.37 26.93
CA TYR A 317 8.31 -19.07 25.65
C TYR A 317 7.73 -17.78 25.11
N HIS A 318 8.57 -16.76 24.96
CA HIS A 318 8.14 -15.42 24.62
C HIS A 318 8.89 -14.92 23.38
N GLU A 319 8.15 -14.59 22.35
CA GLU A 319 8.72 -13.93 21.16
C GLU A 319 7.88 -12.72 20.72
N VAL A 320 8.52 -11.71 20.15
CA VAL A 320 7.88 -10.56 19.53
C VAL A 320 8.33 -10.48 18.08
N HIS A 321 7.38 -10.49 17.17
CA HIS A 321 7.60 -10.41 15.74
C HIS A 321 7.24 -9.02 15.20
N MET A 322 8.09 -8.49 14.33
CA MET A 322 8.04 -7.11 13.82
C MET A 322 8.45 -7.07 12.35
N GLY A 323 7.88 -6.12 11.61
CA GLY A 323 8.30 -5.75 10.26
C GLY A 323 9.22 -4.52 10.23
N HIS A 324 8.89 -3.57 9.36
CA HIS A 324 9.46 -2.24 9.20
C HIS A 324 10.88 -2.18 8.60
N LEU A 325 11.79 -3.04 9.01
CA LEU A 325 13.19 -2.99 8.56
C LEU A 325 13.44 -3.72 7.25
N HIS A 326 12.47 -4.45 6.72
CA HIS A 326 12.56 -5.30 5.51
C HIS A 326 13.75 -6.28 5.52
N SER A 327 14.37 -6.48 6.67
CA SER A 327 15.53 -7.34 6.85
C SER A 327 15.47 -8.11 8.15
N GLU A 328 15.94 -9.35 8.12
CA GLU A 328 15.91 -10.21 9.30
C GLU A 328 16.94 -9.76 10.34
N GLN A 329 16.46 -9.59 11.57
CA GLN A 329 17.30 -9.38 12.73
C GLN A 329 16.67 -10.13 13.92
N THR A 330 17.48 -10.87 14.64
CA THR A 330 17.04 -11.55 15.86
C THR A 330 17.91 -11.11 17.04
N ARG A 331 17.26 -10.73 18.12
CA ARG A 331 17.93 -10.42 19.39
C ARG A 331 17.17 -10.98 20.56
N GLU A 332 17.83 -11.19 21.67
CA GLU A 332 17.22 -11.64 22.91
C GLU A 332 17.44 -10.59 24.01
N ALA A 333 16.38 -10.26 24.73
CA ALA A 333 16.44 -9.38 25.89
C ALA A 333 15.29 -9.65 26.85
N ASN A 334 15.56 -9.62 28.15
CA ASN A 334 14.58 -9.73 29.25
C ASN A 334 13.67 -10.99 29.14
N GLY A 335 14.21 -12.10 28.62
CA GLY A 335 13.46 -13.36 28.44
C GLY A 335 12.52 -13.35 27.24
N ILE A 336 12.71 -12.44 26.28
CA ILE A 336 11.94 -12.36 25.04
C ILE A 336 12.90 -12.44 23.86
N ILE A 337 12.57 -13.22 22.84
CA ILE A 337 13.20 -13.18 21.54
C ILE A 337 12.44 -12.17 20.68
N PHE A 338 13.15 -11.20 20.15
CA PHE A 338 12.64 -10.19 19.22
C PHE A 338 13.13 -10.52 17.81
N ARG A 339 12.19 -10.64 16.86
CA ARG A 339 12.48 -10.88 15.45
C ARG A 339 11.94 -9.76 14.61
N ASN A 340 12.82 -9.05 13.91
CA ASN A 340 12.43 -8.34 12.71
C ASN A 340 12.41 -9.34 11.57
N LEU A 341 11.32 -9.38 10.84
CA LEU A 341 11.11 -10.34 9.76
C LEU A 341 11.54 -9.76 8.42
N SER A 342 11.95 -10.65 7.52
CA SER A 342 12.25 -10.27 6.14
C SER A 342 10.96 -9.93 5.40
N SER A 343 11.07 -9.11 4.35
CA SER A 343 10.00 -8.81 3.42
C SER A 343 10.34 -9.30 2.01
N PHE A 344 9.34 -9.57 1.22
CA PHE A 344 9.50 -9.85 -0.22
C PHE A 344 9.25 -8.63 -1.11
N THR A 345 8.99 -7.47 -0.52
CA THR A 345 8.76 -6.23 -1.29
C THR A 345 9.99 -5.87 -2.13
N GLY A 346 9.75 -5.27 -3.31
CA GLY A 346 10.83 -4.74 -4.14
C GLY A 346 11.52 -3.52 -3.50
N THR A 347 12.78 -3.32 -3.85
CA THR A 347 13.53 -2.11 -3.51
C THR A 347 12.99 -0.95 -4.35
N ASP A 348 12.66 0.20 -3.76
CA ASP A 348 12.30 1.41 -4.49
C ASP A 348 13.49 2.37 -4.62
N LEU A 349 13.29 3.46 -5.35
CA LEU A 349 14.32 4.46 -5.59
C LEU A 349 14.85 5.07 -4.28
N TRP A 350 13.97 5.35 -3.30
CA TRP A 350 14.39 5.90 -2.01
C TRP A 350 15.30 4.93 -1.26
N HIS A 351 14.94 3.65 -1.19
CA HIS A 351 15.77 2.62 -0.58
C HIS A 351 17.10 2.46 -1.30
N SER A 352 17.08 2.47 -2.65
CA SER A 352 18.28 2.37 -3.48
C SER A 352 19.25 3.54 -3.23
N VAL A 353 18.74 4.78 -3.26
CA VAL A 353 19.55 5.99 -3.01
C VAL A 353 20.16 6.01 -1.61
N ASN A 354 19.45 5.51 -0.60
CA ASN A 354 19.91 5.44 0.78
C ASN A 354 20.73 4.17 1.11
N GLY A 355 21.02 3.32 0.12
CA GLY A 355 21.84 2.14 0.28
C GLY A 355 21.15 0.94 0.95
N TYR A 356 19.83 0.96 1.10
CA TYR A 356 19.04 -0.18 1.59
C TYR A 356 18.75 -1.17 0.46
N VAL A 357 19.83 -1.81 -0.03
CA VAL A 357 19.79 -2.76 -1.15
C VAL A 357 20.30 -4.13 -0.73
N GLY A 358 19.90 -5.18 -1.46
CA GLY A 358 20.41 -6.54 -1.26
C GLY A 358 19.78 -7.31 -0.10
N ALA A 359 18.67 -6.85 0.48
CA ALA A 359 17.92 -7.66 1.42
C ALA A 359 17.36 -8.92 0.73
N VAL A 360 17.54 -10.08 1.36
CA VAL A 360 17.03 -11.35 0.83
C VAL A 360 15.51 -11.34 0.85
N LYS A 361 14.87 -11.53 -0.31
CA LYS A 361 13.41 -11.55 -0.46
C LYS A 361 12.86 -12.90 -0.01
N ARG A 362 12.25 -12.91 1.17
CA ARG A 362 11.71 -14.13 1.76
C ARG A 362 10.65 -13.81 2.82
N CYS A 363 9.85 -14.81 3.16
CA CYS A 363 8.97 -14.80 4.32
C CYS A 363 9.34 -15.92 5.28
N GLN A 364 9.13 -15.70 6.55
CA GLN A 364 9.25 -16.69 7.60
C GLN A 364 7.88 -17.02 8.16
N SER A 365 7.60 -18.31 8.35
CA SER A 365 6.45 -18.81 9.08
C SER A 365 6.92 -19.75 10.18
N PHE A 366 6.15 -19.89 11.23
CA PHE A 366 6.61 -20.54 12.45
C PHE A 366 5.63 -21.62 12.89
N LEU A 367 6.18 -22.77 13.28
CA LEU A 367 5.42 -23.85 13.89
C LEU A 367 5.71 -23.90 15.39
N TRP A 368 4.67 -23.75 16.17
CA TRP A 368 4.72 -23.68 17.63
C TRP A 368 4.12 -24.89 18.29
N ASP A 369 4.86 -25.48 19.22
CA ASP A 369 4.35 -26.50 20.14
C ASP A 369 3.94 -25.83 21.45
N LYS A 370 2.74 -26.07 21.89
CA LYS A 370 2.19 -25.41 23.08
C LYS A 370 2.95 -25.66 24.39
N ASP A 371 3.70 -26.75 24.47
CA ASP A 371 4.47 -27.14 25.67
C ASP A 371 5.99 -26.93 25.50
N LYS A 372 6.50 -26.87 24.26
CA LYS A 372 7.94 -26.85 23.95
C LYS A 372 8.41 -25.58 23.25
N GLY A 373 7.49 -24.65 22.93
CA GLY A 373 7.84 -23.41 22.23
C GLY A 373 8.02 -23.57 20.72
N LEU A 374 8.94 -22.82 20.14
CA LEU A 374 9.23 -22.85 18.71
C LEU A 374 9.75 -24.22 18.28
N LYS A 375 9.07 -24.85 17.32
CA LYS A 375 9.43 -26.16 16.79
C LYS A 375 10.15 -26.09 15.46
N ASN A 376 9.71 -25.20 14.57
CA ASN A 376 10.29 -25.06 13.24
C ASN A 376 10.05 -23.65 12.69
N ILE A 377 10.95 -23.20 11.81
CA ILE A 377 10.82 -22.00 11.00
C ILE A 377 10.78 -22.45 9.54
N ILE A 378 9.73 -22.10 8.82
CA ILE A 378 9.57 -22.34 7.39
C ILE A 378 10.00 -21.07 6.69
N ILE A 379 11.01 -21.14 5.84
CA ILE A 379 11.49 -20.02 5.06
C ILE A 379 11.07 -20.22 3.62
N THR A 380 10.26 -19.30 3.09
CA THR A 380 9.88 -19.24 1.67
C THR A 380 10.69 -18.13 1.01
N THR A 381 11.61 -18.50 0.14
CA THR A 381 12.45 -17.55 -0.62
C THR A 381 11.76 -17.19 -1.91
N ILE A 382 11.80 -15.90 -2.27
CA ILE A 382 11.24 -15.38 -3.51
C ILE A 382 12.39 -15.14 -4.50
N GLU A 383 12.24 -15.70 -5.68
CA GLU A 383 13.18 -15.50 -6.81
C GLU A 383 12.84 -14.23 -7.60
#